data_0ec9b9e4ea82cb8dbc0929cccd636542
#
_entry.id   0ec9b9e4ea82cb8dbc0929cccd636542
#
_cell.length_a   1.000
_cell.length_b   1.000
_cell.length_c   1.000
_cell.angle_alpha   90.00
_cell.angle_beta   90.00
_cell.angle_gamma   90.00
#
_symmetry.space_group_name_H-M   'P 1'
#
loop_
_entity.id
_entity.type
_entity.pdbx_description
1 polymer ?
#
loop_
_entity_poly.entity_id
_entity_poly.type
_entity_poly.pdbx_seq_one_letter_code
_entity_poly.pdbx_strand_id
1 'polypeptide(L)'
;MLSSALKLVINSIYGLLRSDYSLLKNKMGAISVCIYGQIILYDLCKRLAPTCEIVNINTDGVGFITDSDDYIKVWEEWQDDYGFVLELDEFETFIQKDVNNYIAVEPSGDIKAKGGEVGRYNHENVFRNNSNRIVDIAIGEYLLNGQEPLDTILEHLNEPKLFQQVLQAGGTYQGTYDENGNKYQKVNRVFPVKRDGVKLYKRRQDDGMVMFPDAPEQMLVWNYEIDDLKDFKSKIDINYYYTLINKKLERWQA
;
A
#
# COMPACT_ATOMS: atom_id res chain seq x y z
N MET A 1 12.18 21.10 -7.54
CA MET A 1 10.85 21.74 -7.66
C MET A 1 10.29 21.75 -9.09
N LEU A 2 11.00 22.26 -10.10
CA LEU A 2 10.47 22.32 -11.49
C LEU A 2 10.18 20.91 -12.07
N SER A 3 11.10 19.96 -11.88
CA SER A 3 10.95 18.56 -12.33
C SER A 3 9.71 17.88 -11.73
N SER A 4 9.47 18.05 -10.44
CA SER A 4 8.29 17.47 -9.77
C SER A 4 6.97 18.07 -10.26
N ALA A 5 6.95 19.37 -10.55
CA ALA A 5 5.79 20.03 -11.12
C ALA A 5 5.50 19.55 -12.55
N LEU A 6 6.52 19.41 -13.38
CA LEU A 6 6.39 18.87 -14.75
C LEU A 6 5.91 17.41 -14.72
N LYS A 7 6.44 16.56 -13.84
CA LYS A 7 5.99 15.18 -13.66
C LYS A 7 4.50 15.13 -13.31
N LEU A 8 4.04 16.02 -12.41
CA LEU A 8 2.63 16.11 -12.05
C LEU A 8 1.74 16.51 -13.25
N VAL A 9 2.19 17.50 -14.04
CA VAL A 9 1.44 17.94 -15.24
C VAL A 9 1.32 16.81 -16.26
N ILE A 10 2.42 16.11 -16.57
CA ILE A 10 2.43 14.99 -17.54
C ILE A 10 1.50 13.87 -17.07
N ASN A 11 1.57 13.47 -15.80
CA ASN A 11 0.67 12.44 -15.24
C ASN A 11 -0.80 12.88 -15.28
N SER A 12 -1.07 14.16 -15.05
CA SER A 12 -2.43 14.73 -15.15
C SER A 12 -2.95 14.68 -16.58
N ILE A 13 -2.13 15.00 -17.57
CA ILE A 13 -2.50 14.91 -19.02
C ILE A 13 -2.87 13.47 -19.37
N TYR A 14 -2.07 12.48 -18.95
CA TYR A 14 -2.40 11.06 -19.18
C TYR A 14 -3.76 10.68 -18.57
N GLY A 15 -4.06 11.15 -17.35
CA GLY A 15 -5.37 10.96 -16.73
C GLY A 15 -6.52 11.59 -17.53
N LEU A 16 -6.29 12.80 -18.06
CA LEU A 16 -7.25 13.52 -18.88
C LEU A 16 -7.54 12.82 -20.24
N LEU A 17 -6.56 12.15 -20.84
CA LEU A 17 -6.78 11.34 -22.06
C LEU A 17 -7.80 10.23 -21.85
N ARG A 18 -7.87 9.67 -20.63
CA ARG A 18 -8.80 8.58 -20.28
C ARG A 18 -10.18 9.05 -19.81
N SER A 19 -10.29 10.30 -19.36
CA SER A 19 -11.53 10.85 -18.79
C SER A 19 -12.59 11.12 -19.84
N ASP A 20 -13.79 10.61 -19.63
CA ASP A 20 -14.94 10.88 -20.52
C ASP A 20 -15.40 12.34 -20.47
N TYR A 21 -15.02 13.08 -19.46
CA TYR A 21 -15.40 14.49 -19.24
C TYR A 21 -14.31 15.48 -19.67
N SER A 22 -13.19 15.00 -20.20
CA SER A 22 -12.06 15.85 -20.61
C SER A 22 -12.16 16.27 -22.06
N LEU A 23 -11.83 17.53 -22.36
CA LEU A 23 -11.63 18.02 -23.72
C LEU A 23 -10.43 17.36 -24.42
N LEU A 24 -9.48 16.80 -23.65
CA LEU A 24 -8.32 16.08 -24.16
C LEU A 24 -8.58 14.58 -24.31
N LYS A 25 -9.83 14.13 -24.19
CA LYS A 25 -10.19 12.71 -24.28
C LYS A 25 -9.65 12.08 -25.58
N ASN A 26 -8.75 11.13 -25.43
CA ASN A 26 -8.22 10.29 -26.49
C ASN A 26 -7.88 8.91 -25.95
N LYS A 27 -8.88 8.03 -25.90
CA LYS A 27 -8.72 6.67 -25.35
C LYS A 27 -7.69 5.85 -26.12
N MET A 28 -7.63 5.99 -27.44
CA MET A 28 -6.63 5.30 -28.25
C MET A 28 -5.21 5.79 -27.93
N GLY A 29 -5.01 7.10 -27.79
CA GLY A 29 -3.73 7.68 -27.40
C GLY A 29 -3.30 7.17 -26.00
N ALA A 30 -4.21 7.11 -25.04
CA ALA A 30 -3.92 6.57 -23.70
C ALA A 30 -3.53 5.08 -23.74
N ILE A 31 -4.21 4.27 -24.55
CA ILE A 31 -3.89 2.84 -24.74
C ILE A 31 -2.51 2.71 -25.42
N SER A 32 -2.24 3.54 -26.45
CA SER A 32 -0.95 3.53 -27.15
C SER A 32 0.21 3.81 -26.22
N VAL A 33 0.10 4.77 -25.28
CA VAL A 33 1.13 5.05 -24.28
C VAL A 33 1.44 3.80 -23.44
N CYS A 34 0.40 3.07 -22.99
CA CYS A 34 0.61 1.84 -22.22
C CYS A 34 1.29 0.75 -23.06
N ILE A 35 0.84 0.54 -24.30
CA ILE A 35 1.39 -0.51 -25.19
C ILE A 35 2.85 -0.19 -25.54
N TYR A 36 3.16 1.05 -25.92
CA TYR A 36 4.53 1.44 -26.20
C TYR A 36 5.44 1.27 -24.97
N GLY A 37 4.98 1.70 -23.78
CA GLY A 37 5.73 1.46 -22.54
C GLY A 37 6.03 -0.01 -22.31
N GLN A 38 5.04 -0.90 -22.52
CA GLN A 38 5.23 -2.34 -22.39
C GLN A 38 6.22 -2.92 -23.42
N ILE A 39 6.15 -2.48 -24.68
CA ILE A 39 7.07 -2.94 -25.73
C ILE A 39 8.50 -2.52 -25.44
N ILE A 40 8.70 -1.27 -25.04
CA ILE A 40 10.02 -0.70 -24.72
C ILE A 40 10.61 -1.42 -23.50
N LEU A 41 9.81 -1.65 -22.47
CA LEU A 41 10.24 -2.39 -21.27
C LEU A 41 10.55 -3.86 -21.58
N TYR A 42 9.75 -4.50 -22.45
CA TYR A 42 10.01 -5.86 -22.91
C TYR A 42 11.34 -5.97 -23.68
N ASP A 43 11.67 -4.96 -24.51
CA ASP A 43 12.95 -4.93 -25.21
C ASP A 43 14.14 -4.85 -24.21
N LEU A 44 14.03 -4.00 -23.18
CA LEU A 44 15.02 -3.96 -22.09
C LEU A 44 15.19 -5.33 -21.43
N CYS A 45 14.10 -5.97 -21.05
CA CYS A 45 14.13 -7.32 -20.46
C CYS A 45 14.82 -8.34 -21.38
N LYS A 46 14.52 -8.31 -22.68
CA LYS A 46 15.16 -9.21 -23.66
C LYS A 46 16.66 -8.98 -23.77
N ARG A 47 17.11 -7.75 -23.70
CA ARG A 47 18.54 -7.41 -23.75
C ARG A 47 19.28 -7.81 -22.47
N LEU A 48 18.62 -7.67 -21.30
CA LEU A 48 19.20 -8.06 -20.02
C LEU A 48 19.21 -9.57 -19.76
N ALA A 49 18.19 -10.30 -20.24
CA ALA A 49 18.01 -11.73 -19.95
C ALA A 49 19.21 -12.66 -20.27
N PRO A 50 20.11 -12.37 -21.25
CA PRO A 50 21.29 -13.19 -21.47
C PRO A 50 22.36 -13.14 -20.35
N THR A 51 22.40 -12.05 -19.59
CA THR A 51 23.42 -11.77 -18.57
C THR A 51 22.85 -11.58 -17.16
N CYS A 52 21.53 -11.46 -17.05
CA CYS A 52 20.86 -11.18 -15.78
C CYS A 52 19.66 -12.12 -15.57
N GLU A 53 19.41 -12.48 -14.33
CA GLU A 53 18.17 -13.14 -13.93
C GLU A 53 17.08 -12.09 -13.65
N ILE A 54 16.04 -12.03 -14.48
CA ILE A 54 14.93 -11.08 -14.32
C ILE A 54 13.99 -11.59 -13.23
N VAL A 55 13.84 -10.85 -12.15
CA VAL A 55 13.02 -11.21 -10.98
C VAL A 55 11.74 -10.40 -10.84
N ASN A 56 11.70 -9.17 -11.38
CA ASN A 56 10.53 -8.32 -11.31
C ASN A 56 10.43 -7.44 -12.57
N ILE A 57 9.21 -7.33 -13.11
CA ILE A 57 8.89 -6.37 -14.18
C ILE A 57 7.63 -5.63 -13.74
N ASN A 58 7.73 -4.34 -13.55
CA ASN A 58 6.61 -3.48 -13.20
C ASN A 58 6.44 -2.40 -14.27
N THR A 59 5.40 -1.62 -14.18
CA THR A 59 4.93 -0.58 -15.13
C THR A 59 6.05 0.18 -15.85
N ASP A 60 7.13 0.53 -15.16
CA ASP A 60 8.22 1.41 -15.61
C ASP A 60 9.60 0.96 -15.11
N GLY A 61 9.71 -0.27 -14.59
CA GLY A 61 10.97 -0.78 -14.05
C GLY A 61 11.16 -2.27 -14.24
N VAL A 62 12.42 -2.70 -14.26
CA VAL A 62 12.86 -4.08 -14.31
C VAL A 62 13.78 -4.34 -13.13
N GLY A 63 13.45 -5.33 -12.30
CA GLY A 63 14.33 -5.84 -11.26
C GLY A 63 15.06 -7.10 -11.76
N PHE A 64 16.35 -7.16 -11.53
CA PHE A 64 17.18 -8.30 -11.94
C PHE A 64 18.28 -8.59 -10.93
N ILE A 65 18.81 -9.80 -10.98
CA ILE A 65 19.99 -10.23 -10.24
C ILE A 65 21.12 -10.48 -11.24
N THR A 66 22.32 -10.04 -10.92
CA THR A 66 23.51 -10.25 -11.74
C THR A 66 24.77 -10.31 -10.88
N ASP A 67 25.75 -11.10 -11.33
CA ASP A 67 27.09 -11.19 -10.72
C ASP A 67 28.16 -10.44 -11.56
N SER A 68 27.75 -9.73 -12.62
CA SER A 68 28.67 -9.02 -13.52
C SER A 68 28.16 -7.63 -13.89
N ASP A 69 29.10 -6.80 -14.38
CA ASP A 69 28.80 -5.44 -14.85
C ASP A 69 28.32 -5.42 -16.33
N ASP A 70 28.06 -6.58 -16.95
CA ASP A 70 27.66 -6.65 -18.36
C ASP A 70 26.33 -5.94 -18.64
N TYR A 71 25.48 -5.80 -17.63
CA TYR A 71 24.22 -5.06 -17.72
C TYR A 71 24.43 -3.58 -18.02
N ILE A 72 25.58 -2.98 -17.64
CA ILE A 72 25.86 -1.56 -17.84
C ILE A 72 25.87 -1.22 -19.33
N LYS A 73 26.51 -2.07 -20.15
CA LYS A 73 26.52 -1.89 -21.59
C LYS A 73 25.12 -1.96 -22.20
N VAL A 74 24.32 -2.91 -21.76
CA VAL A 74 22.92 -3.07 -22.20
C VAL A 74 22.11 -1.83 -21.81
N TRP A 75 22.30 -1.33 -20.60
CA TRP A 75 21.64 -0.14 -20.08
C TRP A 75 21.96 1.10 -20.90
N GLU A 76 23.26 1.36 -21.17
CA GLU A 76 23.71 2.50 -21.97
C GLU A 76 23.18 2.44 -23.41
N GLU A 77 23.34 1.29 -24.10
CA GLU A 77 22.83 1.09 -25.46
C GLU A 77 21.32 1.30 -25.54
N TRP A 78 20.57 0.80 -24.56
CA TRP A 78 19.13 0.94 -24.56
C TRP A 78 18.70 2.41 -24.32
N GLN A 79 19.39 3.14 -23.43
CA GLN A 79 19.15 4.57 -23.21
C GLN A 79 19.39 5.38 -24.47
N ASP A 80 20.47 5.09 -25.19
CA ASP A 80 20.79 5.76 -26.45
C ASP A 80 19.75 5.47 -27.55
N ASP A 81 19.29 4.24 -27.66
CA ASP A 81 18.29 3.83 -28.67
C ASP A 81 16.93 4.51 -28.46
N TYR A 82 16.50 4.68 -27.23
CA TYR A 82 15.16 5.19 -26.89
C TYR A 82 15.14 6.64 -26.40
N GLY A 83 16.28 7.22 -26.11
CA GLY A 83 16.38 8.59 -25.59
C GLY A 83 15.81 8.76 -24.16
N PHE A 84 15.77 7.68 -23.38
CA PHE A 84 15.37 7.71 -21.96
C PHE A 84 16.58 7.69 -21.05
N VAL A 85 16.37 8.13 -19.80
CA VAL A 85 17.33 7.99 -18.73
C VAL A 85 16.75 7.04 -17.70
N LEU A 86 17.46 5.94 -17.44
CA LEU A 86 17.11 4.98 -16.41
C LEU A 86 17.79 5.33 -15.09
N GLU A 87 17.07 5.19 -13.99
CA GLU A 87 17.62 5.25 -12.63
C GLU A 87 17.93 3.81 -12.19
N LEU A 88 19.07 3.61 -11.53
CA LEU A 88 19.47 2.33 -10.96
C LEU A 88 19.30 2.40 -9.44
N ASP A 89 18.49 1.51 -8.90
CA ASP A 89 18.37 1.26 -7.46
C ASP A 89 19.02 -0.09 -7.15
N GLU A 90 19.90 -0.14 -6.17
CA GLU A 90 20.56 -1.36 -5.71
C GLU A 90 19.92 -1.84 -4.40
N PHE A 91 19.72 -3.16 -4.26
CA PHE A 91 19.17 -3.79 -3.07
C PHE A 91 20.01 -4.98 -2.63
N GLU A 92 20.33 -5.04 -1.34
CA GLU A 92 20.96 -6.24 -0.74
C GLU A 92 19.92 -7.33 -0.47
N THR A 93 18.69 -6.93 -0.15
CA THR A 93 17.58 -7.84 0.10
C THR A 93 16.34 -7.34 -0.63
N PHE A 94 15.67 -8.24 -1.35
CA PHE A 94 14.42 -7.95 -2.04
C PHE A 94 13.42 -9.08 -1.81
N ILE A 95 12.39 -8.84 -1.00
CA ILE A 95 11.34 -9.79 -0.66
C ILE A 95 10.04 -9.30 -1.27
N GLN A 96 9.49 -10.05 -2.20
CA GLN A 96 8.26 -9.69 -2.90
C GLN A 96 7.20 -10.78 -2.78
N LYS A 97 5.97 -10.35 -2.57
CA LYS A 97 4.79 -11.20 -2.74
C LYS A 97 4.29 -11.16 -4.19
N ASP A 98 4.27 -9.97 -4.75
CA ASP A 98 3.87 -9.66 -6.12
C ASP A 98 4.52 -8.33 -6.55
N VAL A 99 4.37 -7.95 -7.81
CA VAL A 99 4.98 -6.74 -8.39
C VAL A 99 4.64 -5.43 -7.69
N ASN A 100 3.56 -5.39 -6.90
CA ASN A 100 3.09 -4.20 -6.20
C ASN A 100 3.27 -4.29 -4.67
N ASN A 101 3.63 -5.44 -4.14
CA ASN A 101 3.83 -5.68 -2.70
C ASN A 101 5.21 -6.27 -2.47
N TYR A 102 6.13 -5.43 -2.01
CA TYR A 102 7.50 -5.83 -1.70
C TYR A 102 8.10 -4.99 -0.58
N ILE A 103 9.12 -5.53 0.06
CA ILE A 103 10.00 -4.85 0.99
C ILE A 103 11.45 -5.14 0.57
N ALA A 104 12.27 -4.11 0.53
CA ALA A 104 13.66 -4.19 0.07
C ALA A 104 14.58 -3.39 0.98
N VAL A 105 15.82 -3.83 1.11
CA VAL A 105 16.87 -3.17 1.88
C VAL A 105 17.97 -2.71 0.93
N GLU A 106 18.26 -1.40 0.93
CA GLU A 106 19.37 -0.82 0.18
C GLU A 106 20.71 -1.09 0.87
N PRO A 107 21.85 -1.00 0.16
CA PRO A 107 23.18 -1.14 0.76
C PRO A 107 23.46 -0.10 1.86
N SER A 108 22.76 1.01 1.87
CA SER A 108 22.78 2.01 2.96
C SER A 108 22.12 1.54 4.26
N GLY A 109 21.33 0.46 4.20
CA GLY A 109 20.44 0.00 5.26
C GLY A 109 19.04 0.64 5.20
N ASP A 110 18.79 1.53 4.24
CA ASP A 110 17.48 2.13 4.07
C ASP A 110 16.47 1.10 3.54
N ILE A 111 15.25 1.16 4.06
CA ILE A 111 14.20 0.19 3.73
C ILE A 111 13.18 0.85 2.80
N LYS A 112 12.99 0.26 1.62
CA LYS A 112 11.88 0.57 0.70
C LYS A 112 10.76 -0.44 0.88
N ALA A 113 9.57 0.02 1.28
CA ALA A 113 8.38 -0.81 1.39
C ALA A 113 7.27 -0.27 0.49
N LYS A 114 6.68 -1.12 -0.34
CA LYS A 114 5.59 -0.77 -1.24
C LYS A 114 4.42 -1.74 -1.16
N GLY A 115 3.24 -1.20 -1.45
CA GLY A 115 2.00 -1.97 -1.54
C GLY A 115 1.07 -1.79 -0.37
N GLY A 116 -0.04 -2.53 -0.40
CA GLY A 116 -1.11 -2.43 0.61
C GLY A 116 -0.86 -3.23 1.89
N GLU A 117 0.22 -4.02 1.93
CA GLU A 117 0.49 -4.94 3.04
C GLU A 117 1.75 -4.62 3.84
N VAL A 118 2.70 -3.88 3.26
CA VAL A 118 3.94 -3.44 3.92
C VAL A 118 4.27 -1.97 3.66
N GLY A 119 3.53 -1.29 2.79
CA GLY A 119 3.88 0.05 2.32
C GLY A 119 3.86 1.15 3.38
N ARG A 120 3.38 0.86 4.60
CA ARG A 120 3.40 1.76 5.76
C ARG A 120 4.38 1.30 6.84
N TYR A 121 5.27 0.38 6.50
CA TYR A 121 6.26 -0.17 7.43
C TYR A 121 7.07 0.94 8.11
N ASN A 122 7.77 1.75 7.34
CA ASN A 122 8.72 2.74 7.85
C ASN A 122 8.23 4.20 7.83
N HIS A 123 7.04 4.49 7.29
CA HIS A 123 6.53 5.86 7.26
C HIS A 123 5.00 5.95 7.23
N GLU A 124 4.48 7.04 7.73
CA GLU A 124 3.08 7.42 7.60
C GLU A 124 2.86 8.22 6.31
N ASN A 125 1.88 7.83 5.52
CA ASN A 125 1.40 8.67 4.43
C ASN A 125 0.31 9.61 4.95
N VAL A 126 0.63 10.89 5.11
CA VAL A 126 -0.29 11.92 5.64
C VAL A 126 -1.53 12.16 4.77
N PHE A 127 -1.48 11.80 3.49
CA PHE A 127 -2.58 11.96 2.54
C PHE A 127 -3.46 10.72 2.36
N ARG A 128 -3.13 9.63 3.03
CA ARG A 128 -3.85 8.37 2.94
C ARG A 128 -4.31 7.88 4.30
N ASN A 129 -5.28 7.02 4.26
CA ASN A 129 -5.76 6.32 5.44
C ASN A 129 -4.64 5.42 6.02
N ASN A 130 -4.23 5.70 7.25
CA ASN A 130 -3.23 4.92 8.01
C ASN A 130 -3.90 3.83 8.87
N SER A 131 -4.86 3.11 8.31
CA SER A 131 -5.52 1.99 8.99
C SER A 131 -4.58 0.83 9.21
N ASN A 132 -4.61 0.27 10.44
CA ASN A 132 -3.91 -0.96 10.79
C ASN A 132 -2.41 -0.94 10.45
N ARG A 133 -1.72 0.17 10.71
CA ARG A 133 -0.29 0.29 10.40
C ARG A 133 0.55 -0.75 11.13
N ILE A 134 0.15 -1.17 12.32
CA ILE A 134 0.78 -2.26 13.08
C ILE A 134 0.89 -3.55 12.26
N VAL A 135 -0.07 -3.79 11.34
CA VAL A 135 -0.06 -4.97 10.46
C VAL A 135 1.09 -4.89 9.46
N ASP A 136 1.29 -3.72 8.83
CA ASP A 136 2.39 -3.50 7.88
C ASP A 136 3.75 -3.62 8.60
N ILE A 137 3.86 -3.07 9.82
CA ILE A 137 5.07 -3.17 10.65
C ILE A 137 5.36 -4.63 10.99
N ALA A 138 4.38 -5.36 11.53
CA ALA A 138 4.61 -6.74 11.94
C ALA A 138 4.92 -7.68 10.76
N ILE A 139 4.34 -7.45 9.59
CA ILE A 139 4.72 -8.20 8.38
C ILE A 139 6.16 -7.86 7.98
N GLY A 140 6.53 -6.58 7.98
CA GLY A 140 7.89 -6.17 7.65
C GLY A 140 8.93 -6.72 8.61
N GLU A 141 8.71 -6.65 9.93
CA GLU A 141 9.60 -7.22 10.94
C GLU A 141 9.75 -8.74 10.81
N TYR A 142 8.64 -9.43 10.52
CA TYR A 142 8.71 -10.87 10.27
C TYR A 142 9.55 -11.20 9.03
N LEU A 143 9.33 -10.49 7.93
CA LEU A 143 10.03 -10.75 6.66
C LEU A 143 11.52 -10.39 6.72
N LEU A 144 11.87 -9.28 7.38
CA LEU A 144 13.25 -8.79 7.43
C LEU A 144 14.07 -9.41 8.56
N ASN A 145 13.45 -9.57 9.74
CA ASN A 145 14.14 -9.89 10.97
C ASN A 145 13.71 -11.23 11.59
N GLY A 146 12.70 -11.89 11.04
CA GLY A 146 12.12 -13.11 11.59
C GLY A 146 11.40 -12.90 12.94
N GLN A 147 11.03 -11.64 13.27
CA GLN A 147 10.34 -11.33 14.51
C GLN A 147 8.90 -11.84 14.46
N GLU A 148 8.49 -12.59 15.48
CA GLU A 148 7.13 -13.11 15.55
C GLU A 148 6.09 -11.96 15.62
N PRO A 149 4.99 -12.05 14.87
CA PRO A 149 3.98 -10.99 14.82
C PRO A 149 3.41 -10.59 16.17
N LEU A 150 3.28 -11.55 17.09
CA LEU A 150 2.78 -11.27 18.44
C LEU A 150 3.74 -10.38 19.22
N ASP A 151 5.05 -10.61 19.10
CA ASP A 151 6.06 -9.82 19.78
C ASP A 151 6.04 -8.38 19.30
N THR A 152 5.98 -8.16 17.98
CA THR A 152 5.83 -6.81 17.41
C THR A 152 4.56 -6.11 17.90
N ILE A 153 3.43 -6.81 17.95
CA ILE A 153 2.18 -6.24 18.47
C ILE A 153 2.36 -5.79 19.95
N LEU A 154 2.97 -6.64 20.77
CA LEU A 154 3.15 -6.37 22.20
C LEU A 154 4.11 -5.20 22.46
N GLU A 155 5.18 -5.08 21.71
CA GLU A 155 6.14 -3.98 21.80
C GLU A 155 5.48 -2.62 21.51
N HIS A 156 4.57 -2.58 20.54
CA HIS A 156 3.90 -1.34 20.11
C HIS A 156 2.59 -1.03 20.84
N LEU A 157 2.19 -1.77 21.89
CA LEU A 157 0.94 -1.53 22.64
C LEU A 157 0.83 -0.15 23.29
N ASN A 158 1.93 0.60 23.40
CA ASN A 158 1.93 1.97 23.88
C ASN A 158 1.59 3.01 22.79
N GLU A 159 1.42 2.59 21.56
CA GLU A 159 1.23 3.44 20.39
C GLU A 159 -0.16 3.19 19.74
N PRO A 160 -1.27 3.64 20.36
CA PRO A 160 -2.62 3.34 19.86
C PRO A 160 -2.84 3.74 18.41
N LYS A 161 -2.13 4.76 17.93
CA LYS A 161 -2.22 5.25 16.55
C LYS A 161 -1.88 4.19 15.50
N LEU A 162 -1.00 3.25 15.81
CA LEU A 162 -0.62 2.16 14.91
C LEU A 162 -1.76 1.15 14.72
N PHE A 163 -2.64 1.03 15.70
CA PHE A 163 -3.74 0.06 15.77
C PHE A 163 -5.06 0.61 15.22
N GLN A 164 -5.16 1.90 14.95
CA GLN A 164 -6.39 2.50 14.46
C GLN A 164 -6.80 1.93 13.10
N GLN A 165 -8.10 1.78 12.90
CA GLN A 165 -8.69 1.62 11.58
C GLN A 165 -9.59 2.81 11.28
N VAL A 166 -9.52 3.37 10.07
CA VAL A 166 -10.37 4.50 9.66
C VAL A 166 -11.43 3.99 8.72
N LEU A 167 -12.68 4.07 9.16
CA LEU A 167 -13.86 3.70 8.38
C LEU A 167 -14.52 4.95 7.80
N GLN A 168 -14.72 4.98 6.49
CA GLN A 168 -15.33 6.12 5.81
C GLN A 168 -16.56 5.69 5.01
N ALA A 169 -17.70 6.30 5.32
CA ALA A 169 -18.89 6.25 4.48
C ALA A 169 -18.76 7.28 3.37
N GLY A 170 -18.53 6.85 2.12
CA GLY A 170 -18.39 7.72 0.96
C GLY A 170 -19.66 8.54 0.66
N GLY A 171 -19.55 9.48 -0.29
CA GLY A 171 -20.62 10.44 -0.60
C GLY A 171 -21.94 9.82 -1.09
N THR A 172 -21.92 8.57 -1.56
CA THR A 172 -23.12 7.83 -1.99
C THR A 172 -23.96 7.27 -0.83
N TYR A 173 -23.43 7.33 0.42
CA TYR A 173 -24.10 6.85 1.61
C TYR A 173 -24.63 8.03 2.45
N GLN A 174 -25.74 7.80 3.16
CA GLN A 174 -26.27 8.78 4.11
C GLN A 174 -25.31 9.05 5.28
N GLY A 175 -24.59 8.04 5.71
CA GLY A 175 -23.63 8.10 6.82
C GLY A 175 -23.26 6.74 7.38
N THR A 176 -22.66 6.78 8.56
CA THR A 176 -22.31 5.60 9.37
C THR A 176 -23.30 5.44 10.51
N TYR A 177 -23.75 4.23 10.77
CA TYR A 177 -24.71 3.88 11.81
C TYR A 177 -24.27 2.57 12.50
N ASP A 178 -24.64 2.40 13.76
CA ASP A 178 -24.51 1.11 14.45
C ASP A 178 -25.75 0.22 14.23
N GLU A 179 -25.71 -0.98 14.80
CA GLU A 179 -26.80 -1.97 14.78
C GLU A 179 -28.08 -1.46 15.46
N ASN A 180 -28.00 -0.49 16.36
CA ASN A 180 -29.13 0.12 17.08
C ASN A 180 -29.71 1.33 16.35
N GLY A 181 -29.12 1.73 15.21
CA GLY A 181 -29.53 2.89 14.43
C GLY A 181 -28.96 4.23 14.92
N ASN A 182 -28.03 4.21 15.87
CA ASN A 182 -27.34 5.44 16.28
C ASN A 182 -26.42 5.92 15.18
N LYS A 183 -26.46 7.22 14.89
CA LYS A 183 -25.66 7.85 13.83
C LYS A 183 -24.30 8.27 14.34
N TYR A 184 -23.28 7.95 13.55
CA TYR A 184 -21.88 8.36 13.76
C TYR A 184 -21.42 9.37 12.70
N GLN A 185 -20.18 9.83 12.80
CA GLN A 185 -19.55 10.66 11.78
C GLN A 185 -19.42 9.88 10.45
N LYS A 186 -19.22 10.58 9.33
CA LYS A 186 -18.94 9.93 8.05
C LYS A 186 -17.56 9.22 8.03
N VAL A 187 -16.62 9.77 8.78
CA VAL A 187 -15.26 9.20 8.96
C VAL A 187 -15.09 8.90 10.44
N ASN A 188 -14.76 7.67 10.76
CA ASN A 188 -14.61 7.22 12.15
C ASN A 188 -13.29 6.50 12.33
N ARG A 189 -12.58 6.84 13.40
CA ARG A 189 -11.47 6.06 13.93
C ARG A 189 -12.04 4.97 14.83
N VAL A 190 -11.67 3.73 14.54
CA VAL A 190 -12.13 2.58 15.32
C VAL A 190 -10.97 1.68 15.72
N PHE A 191 -11.19 0.92 16.78
CA PHE A 191 -10.28 -0.10 17.27
C PHE A 191 -11.05 -1.39 17.50
N PRO A 192 -10.57 -2.57 17.07
CA PRO A 192 -11.15 -3.84 17.43
C PRO A 192 -11.05 -4.04 18.95
N VAL A 193 -12.14 -4.46 19.58
CA VAL A 193 -12.20 -4.73 21.02
C VAL A 193 -12.78 -6.10 21.30
N LYS A 194 -12.41 -6.68 22.44
CA LYS A 194 -12.84 -8.04 22.84
C LYS A 194 -14.33 -8.12 23.20
N ARG A 195 -14.88 -7.02 23.75
CA ARG A 195 -16.26 -6.92 24.23
C ARG A 195 -16.69 -5.46 24.35
N ASP A 196 -17.96 -5.23 24.53
CA ASP A 196 -18.57 -3.90 24.74
C ASP A 196 -18.30 -2.93 23.59
N GLY A 197 -18.10 -3.46 22.39
CA GLY A 197 -17.96 -2.70 21.17
C GLY A 197 -19.28 -2.53 20.43
N VAL A 198 -19.23 -1.80 19.33
CA VAL A 198 -20.36 -1.62 18.39
C VAL A 198 -19.98 -2.17 17.02
N LYS A 199 -20.97 -2.56 16.23
CA LYS A 199 -20.79 -2.89 14.82
C LYS A 199 -21.27 -1.73 13.97
N LEU A 200 -20.43 -1.25 13.03
CA LEU A 200 -20.75 -0.11 12.20
C LEU A 200 -21.13 -0.52 10.77
N TYR A 201 -22.06 0.24 10.20
CA TYR A 201 -22.60 0.04 8.86
C TYR A 201 -22.63 1.36 8.08
N LYS A 202 -22.53 1.26 6.77
CA LYS A 202 -22.85 2.35 5.85
C LYS A 202 -24.35 2.26 5.51
N ARG A 203 -25.10 3.36 5.64
CA ARG A 203 -26.50 3.41 5.26
C ARG A 203 -26.65 3.96 3.85
N ARG A 204 -27.33 3.20 2.98
CA ARG A 204 -27.64 3.61 1.61
C ARG A 204 -28.74 4.65 1.59
N GLN A 205 -28.99 5.27 0.42
CA GLN A 205 -30.08 6.22 0.24
C GLN A 205 -31.48 5.57 0.34
N ASP A 206 -31.57 4.27 0.10
CA ASP A 206 -32.77 3.41 0.26
C ASP A 206 -32.91 2.81 1.66
N ASP A 207 -32.19 3.35 2.63
CA ASP A 207 -32.12 2.92 4.03
C ASP A 207 -31.48 1.54 4.26
N GLY A 208 -31.00 0.87 3.22
CA GLY A 208 -30.29 -0.40 3.34
C GLY A 208 -28.95 -0.26 4.08
N MET A 209 -28.67 -1.20 4.99
CA MET A 209 -27.42 -1.24 5.76
C MET A 209 -26.38 -2.12 5.07
N VAL A 210 -25.16 -1.61 4.91
CA VAL A 210 -24.04 -2.31 4.29
C VAL A 210 -22.83 -2.30 5.23
N MET A 211 -22.27 -3.48 5.47
CA MET A 211 -21.06 -3.60 6.29
C MET A 211 -19.86 -2.85 5.65
N PHE A 212 -18.97 -2.36 6.49
CA PHE A 212 -17.66 -1.96 6.01
C PHE A 212 -16.84 -3.22 5.70
N PRO A 213 -16.16 -3.29 4.54
CA PRO A 213 -15.28 -4.42 4.27
C PRO A 213 -14.12 -4.43 5.29
N ASP A 214 -13.71 -5.61 5.69
CA ASP A 214 -12.59 -5.85 6.61
C ASP A 214 -12.67 -5.09 7.94
N ALA A 215 -13.86 -4.69 8.37
CA ALA A 215 -14.06 -4.06 9.66
C ALA A 215 -14.22 -5.13 10.77
N PRO A 216 -13.72 -4.86 11.98
CA PRO A 216 -13.97 -5.74 13.13
C PRO A 216 -15.45 -5.88 13.46
N GLU A 217 -15.81 -6.98 14.07
CA GLU A 217 -17.20 -7.17 14.53
C GLU A 217 -17.55 -6.36 15.78
N GLN A 218 -16.58 -6.16 16.66
CA GLN A 218 -16.71 -5.37 17.88
C GLN A 218 -15.70 -4.22 17.82
N MET A 219 -16.18 -2.98 17.82
CA MET A 219 -15.36 -1.80 17.65
C MET A 219 -15.57 -0.78 18.76
N LEU A 220 -14.47 -0.27 19.30
CA LEU A 220 -14.45 1.00 20.02
C LEU A 220 -14.34 2.13 19.01
N VAL A 221 -15.33 3.02 18.96
CA VAL A 221 -15.27 4.23 18.14
C VAL A 221 -14.63 5.36 18.95
N TRP A 222 -13.53 5.92 18.44
CA TRP A 222 -12.80 6.99 19.13
C TRP A 222 -12.41 8.11 18.18
N ASN A 223 -13.25 9.13 18.10
CA ASN A 223 -13.07 10.29 17.22
C ASN A 223 -12.47 11.52 17.94
N TYR A 224 -11.92 11.32 19.13
CA TYR A 224 -11.27 12.36 19.95
C TYR A 224 -9.74 12.30 19.78
N GLU A 225 -9.00 13.12 20.52
CA GLU A 225 -7.53 13.04 20.53
C GLU A 225 -7.09 11.65 20.99
N ILE A 226 -6.04 11.13 20.32
CA ILE A 226 -5.59 9.76 20.57
C ILE A 226 -4.97 9.61 21.97
N ASP A 227 -4.34 10.67 22.46
CA ASP A 227 -3.68 10.69 23.77
C ASP A 227 -4.68 10.63 24.95
N ASP A 228 -5.96 10.96 24.68
CA ASP A 228 -7.05 10.83 25.63
C ASP A 228 -7.62 9.41 25.73
N LEU A 229 -7.17 8.49 24.89
CA LEU A 229 -7.64 7.10 24.86
C LEU A 229 -7.04 6.32 26.04
N LYS A 230 -7.75 6.35 27.17
CA LYS A 230 -7.37 5.60 28.38
C LYS A 230 -7.74 4.12 28.25
N ASP A 231 -7.01 3.28 28.99
CA ASP A 231 -7.27 1.83 29.07
C ASP A 231 -7.19 1.09 27.70
N PHE A 232 -6.51 1.67 26.71
CA PHE A 232 -6.37 1.08 25.38
C PHE A 232 -5.91 -0.38 25.45
N LYS A 233 -4.82 -0.65 26.18
CA LYS A 233 -4.21 -1.98 26.29
C LYS A 233 -5.15 -3.05 26.84
N SER A 234 -6.05 -2.68 27.75
CA SER A 234 -6.98 -3.63 28.36
C SER A 234 -8.17 -3.96 27.48
N LYS A 235 -8.55 -3.04 26.56
CA LYS A 235 -9.72 -3.15 25.68
C LYS A 235 -9.42 -3.75 24.33
N ILE A 236 -8.24 -3.45 23.78
CA ILE A 236 -7.88 -3.84 22.41
C ILE A 236 -7.90 -5.35 22.22
N ASP A 237 -8.43 -5.80 21.08
CA ASP A 237 -8.37 -7.20 20.68
C ASP A 237 -7.07 -7.47 19.89
N ILE A 238 -6.04 -7.89 20.60
CA ILE A 238 -4.75 -8.28 20.02
C ILE A 238 -4.92 -9.45 19.05
N ASN A 239 -5.82 -10.39 19.35
CA ASN A 239 -6.02 -11.57 18.53
C ASN A 239 -6.57 -11.23 17.14
N TYR A 240 -7.35 -10.15 17.01
CA TYR A 240 -7.78 -9.64 15.71
C TYR A 240 -6.58 -9.31 14.82
N TYR A 241 -5.60 -8.56 15.34
CA TYR A 241 -4.41 -8.18 14.56
C TYR A 241 -3.54 -9.38 14.25
N TYR A 242 -3.30 -10.24 15.26
CA TYR A 242 -2.51 -11.45 15.08
C TYR A 242 -3.09 -12.35 13.96
N THR A 243 -4.40 -12.57 13.98
CA THR A 243 -5.10 -13.35 12.94
C THR A 243 -5.01 -12.67 11.57
N LEU A 244 -5.17 -11.35 11.51
CA LEU A 244 -5.08 -10.59 10.27
C LEU A 244 -3.67 -10.64 9.66
N ILE A 245 -2.63 -10.51 10.49
CA ILE A 245 -1.23 -10.58 10.07
C ILE A 245 -0.91 -11.97 9.52
N ASN A 246 -1.23 -13.04 10.26
CA ASN A 246 -0.94 -14.40 9.83
C ASN A 246 -1.65 -14.76 8.51
N LYS A 247 -2.91 -14.39 8.35
CA LYS A 247 -3.64 -14.55 7.09
C LYS A 247 -2.98 -13.82 5.92
N LYS A 248 -2.32 -12.70 6.17
CA LYS A 248 -1.56 -11.98 5.14
C LYS A 248 -0.21 -12.65 4.88
N LEU A 249 0.51 -13.07 5.93
CA LEU A 249 1.80 -13.76 5.81
C LEU A 249 1.71 -15.08 5.02
N GLU A 250 0.62 -15.83 5.17
CA GLU A 250 0.36 -17.03 4.33
C GLU A 250 0.49 -16.73 2.83
N ARG A 251 0.14 -15.51 2.39
CA ARG A 251 0.24 -15.10 0.98
C ARG A 251 1.62 -14.63 0.56
N TRP A 252 2.53 -14.41 1.50
CA TRP A 252 3.94 -14.10 1.24
C TRP A 252 4.81 -15.35 1.13
N GLN A 253 4.32 -16.50 1.61
CA GLN A 253 5.01 -17.78 1.60
C GLN A 253 4.59 -18.69 0.42
N ALA A 254 3.56 -18.30 -0.31
CA ALA A 254 3.04 -19.03 -1.46
C ALA A 254 3.75 -18.66 -2.76
#